data_222b6635d9a1271928f442e449d871aa
#
_entry.id   222b6635d9a1271928f442e449d871aa
#
_cell.length_a   1.000
_cell.length_b   1.000
_cell.length_c   1.000
_cell.angle_alpha   90.00
_cell.angle_beta   90.00
_cell.angle_gamma   90.00
#
_symmetry.space_group_name_H-M   'P 1'
#
loop_
_entity.id
_entity.type
_entity.pdbx_description
1 polymer ?
#
loop_
_entity_poly.entity_id
_entity_poly.type
_entity_poly.pdbx_seq_one_letter_code
_entity_poly.pdbx_strand_id
1 'polypeptide(L)'
;MSLDQKKLVDAIKMFKKKIEKQGMVTDARDEEHLERLLKLYKDMGGKKKFESINERMDKRQAGETLKQLGGNKFIMMTGAKNFGVGPKGMGFKIGRNSKKINYIRIDLDRGKDLYNMEFIRMARKKGELSPTLKVVKKIKGVYADQLQKLFTKYTGMYTSL
;
A
#
# COMPACT_ATOMS: atom_id res chain seq x y z
N MET A 1 8.28 -32.32 10.89
CA MET A 1 8.83 -31.52 9.77
C MET A 1 10.07 -32.21 9.23
N SER A 2 10.11 -32.51 7.93
CA SER A 2 11.29 -33.12 7.32
C SER A 2 12.47 -32.15 7.28
N LEU A 3 13.69 -32.66 7.15
CA LEU A 3 14.90 -31.84 7.05
C LEU A 3 14.84 -30.86 5.87
N ASP A 4 14.29 -31.31 4.74
CA ASP A 4 14.13 -30.48 3.55
C ASP A 4 13.12 -29.36 3.74
N GLN A 5 12.00 -29.63 4.41
CA GLN A 5 11.05 -28.59 4.80
C GLN A 5 11.65 -27.55 5.73
N LYS A 6 12.49 -27.98 6.67
CA LYS A 6 13.16 -27.10 7.61
C LYS A 6 14.14 -26.15 6.91
N LYS A 7 14.94 -26.69 5.98
CA LYS A 7 15.86 -25.88 5.14
C LYS A 7 15.08 -24.88 4.29
N LEU A 8 13.96 -25.29 3.74
CA LEU A 8 13.11 -24.44 2.93
C LEU A 8 12.48 -23.30 3.74
N VAL A 9 12.02 -23.58 4.97
CA VAL A 9 11.52 -22.58 5.90
C VAL A 9 12.61 -21.54 6.23
N ASP A 10 13.83 -21.98 6.48
CA ASP A 10 14.95 -21.09 6.79
C ASP A 10 15.30 -20.19 5.60
N ALA A 11 15.28 -20.74 4.38
CA ALA A 11 15.47 -19.96 3.16
C ALA A 11 14.36 -18.92 2.96
N ILE A 12 13.11 -19.29 3.19
CA ILE A 12 11.96 -18.38 3.10
C ILE A 12 12.12 -17.22 4.09
N LYS A 13 12.46 -17.50 5.34
CA LYS A 13 12.68 -16.47 6.37
C LYS A 13 13.80 -15.51 5.99
N MET A 14 14.89 -16.03 5.43
CA MET A 14 16.05 -15.23 5.01
C MET A 14 15.67 -14.27 3.88
N PHE A 15 15.00 -14.76 2.83
CA PHE A 15 14.54 -13.92 1.72
C PHE A 15 13.49 -12.90 2.14
N LYS A 16 12.57 -13.29 3.01
CA LYS A 16 11.57 -12.41 3.59
C LYS A 16 12.24 -11.22 4.31
N LYS A 17 13.24 -11.51 5.13
CA LYS A 17 14.00 -10.49 5.86
C LYS A 17 14.79 -9.58 4.92
N LYS A 18 15.37 -10.13 3.86
CA LYS A 18 16.07 -9.37 2.81
C LYS A 18 15.14 -8.38 2.11
N ILE A 19 13.94 -8.80 1.77
CA ILE A 19 12.97 -7.95 1.08
C ILE A 19 12.42 -6.87 2.01
N GLU A 20 12.19 -7.16 3.28
CA GLU A 20 11.77 -6.16 4.27
C GLU A 20 12.79 -5.02 4.41
N LYS A 21 14.07 -5.31 4.30
CA LYS A 21 15.15 -4.31 4.32
C LYS A 21 15.16 -3.38 3.10
N GLN A 22 14.57 -3.80 1.98
CA GLN A 22 14.51 -3.00 0.76
C GLN A 22 13.46 -1.88 0.80
N GLY A 23 12.56 -1.93 1.78
CA GLY A 23 11.50 -0.92 1.94
C GLY A 23 10.35 -1.09 0.96
N MET A 24 9.78 0.01 0.48
CA MET A 24 8.61 -0.02 -0.41
C MET A 24 8.93 -0.44 -1.84
N VAL A 25 10.14 -0.20 -2.31
CA VAL A 25 10.58 -0.62 -3.65
C VAL A 25 11.44 -1.86 -3.51
N THR A 26 10.89 -3.00 -3.86
CA THR A 26 11.56 -4.28 -3.76
C THR A 26 12.11 -4.75 -5.10
N ASP A 27 13.16 -5.61 -5.06
CA ASP A 27 13.70 -6.23 -6.26
C ASP A 27 12.74 -7.35 -6.74
N ALA A 28 12.28 -7.25 -7.99
CA ALA A 28 11.38 -8.23 -8.58
C ALA A 28 11.96 -9.66 -8.61
N ARG A 29 13.28 -9.79 -8.74
CA ARG A 29 13.96 -11.10 -8.72
C ARG A 29 13.89 -11.75 -7.35
N ASP A 30 14.07 -10.97 -6.29
CA ASP A 30 13.97 -11.47 -4.92
C ASP A 30 12.53 -11.89 -4.59
N GLU A 31 11.54 -11.13 -5.05
CA GLU A 31 10.12 -11.48 -4.89
C GLU A 31 9.75 -12.78 -5.62
N GLU A 32 10.15 -12.94 -6.88
CA GLU A 32 9.93 -14.16 -7.64
C GLU A 32 10.57 -15.38 -6.98
N HIS A 33 11.80 -15.25 -6.51
CA HIS A 33 12.50 -16.32 -5.84
C HIS A 33 11.79 -16.76 -4.58
N LEU A 34 11.29 -15.82 -3.81
CA LEU A 34 10.49 -16.11 -2.62
C LEU A 34 9.16 -16.79 -2.95
N GLU A 35 8.45 -16.34 -3.98
CA GLU A 35 7.22 -16.98 -4.44
C GLU A 35 7.45 -18.45 -4.81
N ARG A 36 8.55 -18.73 -5.51
CA ARG A 36 8.95 -20.12 -5.85
C ARG A 36 9.21 -20.95 -4.60
N LEU A 37 9.90 -20.40 -3.62
CA LEU A 37 10.17 -21.09 -2.36
C LEU A 37 8.88 -21.39 -1.59
N LEU A 38 7.97 -20.46 -1.55
CA LEU A 38 6.67 -20.62 -0.88
C LEU A 38 5.80 -21.67 -1.57
N LYS A 39 5.78 -21.68 -2.90
CA LYS A 39 5.08 -22.68 -3.68
C LYS A 39 5.65 -24.08 -3.44
N LEU A 40 6.98 -24.19 -3.46
CA LEU A 40 7.66 -25.45 -3.19
C LEU A 40 7.36 -25.97 -1.79
N TYR A 41 7.38 -25.11 -0.79
CA TYR A 41 7.01 -25.45 0.59
C TYR A 41 5.57 -25.98 0.69
N LYS A 42 4.64 -25.31 0.02
CA LYS A 42 3.23 -25.75 -0.02
C LYS A 42 3.08 -27.09 -0.72
N ASP A 43 3.77 -27.29 -1.84
CA ASP A 43 3.74 -28.56 -2.61
C ASP A 43 4.32 -29.73 -1.81
N MET A 44 5.26 -29.46 -0.90
CA MET A 44 5.82 -30.45 0.04
C MET A 44 4.91 -30.73 1.25
N GLY A 45 3.71 -30.18 1.30
CA GLY A 45 2.75 -30.37 2.40
C GLY A 45 3.01 -29.51 3.62
N GLY A 46 3.73 -28.41 3.47
CA GLY A 46 3.98 -27.45 4.55
C GLY A 46 2.71 -26.81 5.06
N LYS A 47 2.53 -26.80 6.37
CA LYS A 47 1.33 -26.27 7.05
C LYS A 47 1.52 -24.88 7.66
N LYS A 48 2.76 -24.42 7.77
CA LYS A 48 3.06 -23.12 8.35
C LYS A 48 2.63 -21.99 7.41
N LYS A 49 1.78 -21.10 7.89
CA LYS A 49 1.39 -19.90 7.14
C LYS A 49 2.46 -18.82 7.31
N PHE A 50 2.92 -18.30 6.19
CA PHE A 50 3.79 -17.12 6.16
C PHE A 50 2.92 -15.90 5.83
N GLU A 51 2.81 -14.96 6.75
CA GLU A 51 1.93 -13.77 6.65
C GLU A 51 2.23 -12.85 5.47
N SER A 52 3.26 -13.08 4.74
CA SER A 52 3.94 -12.01 4.04
C SER A 52 3.77 -11.94 2.54
N ILE A 53 3.18 -12.90 1.85
CA ILE A 53 2.95 -12.76 0.40
C ILE A 53 1.93 -11.65 0.17
N ASN A 54 0.84 -11.68 0.91
CA ASN A 54 -0.20 -10.66 0.79
C ASN A 54 0.32 -9.28 1.16
N GLU A 55 1.04 -9.13 2.27
CA GLU A 55 1.65 -7.87 2.68
C GLU A 55 2.63 -7.30 1.64
N ARG A 56 3.36 -8.15 0.96
CA ARG A 56 4.31 -7.71 -0.07
C ARG A 56 3.66 -7.31 -1.37
N MET A 57 2.68 -8.08 -1.80
CA MET A 57 1.85 -7.68 -2.93
C MET A 57 1.18 -6.35 -2.65
N ASP A 58 0.75 -6.13 -1.41
CA ASP A 58 0.14 -4.89 -0.98
C ASP A 58 1.14 -3.72 -1.00
N LYS A 59 2.37 -3.92 -0.51
CA LYS A 59 3.43 -2.90 -0.57
C LYS A 59 3.84 -2.58 -2.01
N ARG A 60 3.96 -3.57 -2.86
CA ARG A 60 4.25 -3.39 -4.28
C ARG A 60 3.14 -2.60 -4.96
N GLN A 61 1.90 -2.98 -4.71
CA GLN A 61 0.73 -2.28 -5.25
C GLN A 61 0.66 -0.84 -4.76
N ALA A 62 0.96 -0.59 -3.49
CA ALA A 62 1.05 0.76 -2.93
C ALA A 62 2.13 1.59 -3.61
N GLY A 63 3.29 1.00 -3.89
CA GLY A 63 4.38 1.64 -4.63
C GLY A 63 3.95 2.03 -6.05
N GLU A 64 3.27 1.15 -6.76
CA GLU A 64 2.71 1.43 -8.08
C GLU A 64 1.67 2.55 -8.03
N THR A 65 0.76 2.51 -7.08
CA THR A 65 -0.24 3.56 -6.87
C THR A 65 0.41 4.91 -6.60
N LEU A 66 1.45 4.94 -5.79
CA LEU A 66 2.20 6.16 -5.50
C LEU A 66 2.89 6.72 -6.75
N LYS A 67 3.48 5.87 -7.58
CA LYS A 67 4.06 6.28 -8.87
C LYS A 67 3.02 6.91 -9.79
N GLN A 68 1.83 6.34 -9.84
CA GLN A 68 0.72 6.86 -10.63
C GLN A 68 0.21 8.21 -10.13
N LEU A 69 0.32 8.47 -8.82
CA LEU A 69 0.01 9.77 -8.22
C LEU A 69 1.09 10.84 -8.50
N GLY A 70 2.27 10.45 -8.92
CA GLY A 70 3.37 11.36 -9.22
C GLY A 70 4.69 11.07 -8.51
N GLY A 71 4.74 10.02 -7.70
CA GLY A 71 5.96 9.60 -6.99
C GLY A 71 6.49 10.65 -6.01
N ASN A 72 7.77 10.91 -6.04
CA ASN A 72 8.41 11.86 -5.14
C ASN A 72 7.89 13.30 -5.31
N LYS A 73 7.57 13.71 -6.54
CA LYS A 73 6.97 15.03 -6.79
C LYS A 73 5.63 15.18 -6.06
N PHE A 74 4.79 14.16 -6.12
CA PHE A 74 3.54 14.13 -5.38
C PHE A 74 3.76 14.30 -3.88
N ILE A 75 4.71 13.56 -3.30
CA ILE A 75 5.04 13.64 -1.87
C ILE A 75 5.49 15.05 -1.50
N MET A 76 6.37 15.64 -2.29
CA MET A 76 6.89 16.99 -2.03
C MET A 76 5.81 18.06 -2.14
N MET A 77 4.94 17.97 -3.13
CA MET A 77 3.92 19.00 -3.39
C MET A 77 2.72 18.92 -2.45
N THR A 78 2.38 17.72 -1.96
CA THR A 78 1.20 17.52 -1.11
C THR A 78 1.52 17.37 0.37
N GLY A 79 2.79 17.21 0.72
CA GLY A 79 3.19 16.91 2.10
C GLY A 79 2.74 15.51 2.55
N ALA A 80 2.55 14.59 1.61
CA ALA A 80 2.11 13.23 1.91
C ALA A 80 3.09 12.51 2.84
N LYS A 81 2.58 11.92 3.90
CA LYS A 81 3.36 11.23 4.93
C LYS A 81 2.54 10.16 5.64
N ASN A 82 3.20 9.38 6.49
CA ASN A 82 2.57 8.33 7.29
C ASN A 82 1.82 7.32 6.43
N PHE A 83 2.49 6.79 5.41
CA PHE A 83 1.93 5.79 4.52
C PHE A 83 1.66 4.49 5.27
N GLY A 84 0.41 4.04 5.21
CA GLY A 84 0.00 2.73 5.71
C GLY A 84 -0.47 1.86 4.55
N VAL A 85 -0.09 0.59 4.57
CA VAL A 85 -0.47 -0.38 3.54
C VAL A 85 -1.32 -1.46 4.16
N GLY A 86 -2.46 -1.75 3.57
CA GLY A 86 -3.37 -2.82 3.99
C GLY A 86 -3.70 -3.77 2.85
N PRO A 87 -4.50 -4.81 3.13
CA PRO A 87 -4.81 -5.84 2.14
C PRO A 87 -5.61 -5.34 0.93
N LYS A 88 -6.28 -4.22 1.03
CA LYS A 88 -7.08 -3.64 -0.05
C LYS A 88 -6.41 -2.47 -0.75
N GLY A 89 -5.51 -1.78 -0.08
CA GLY A 89 -4.88 -0.59 -0.64
C GLY A 89 -4.01 0.16 0.36
N MET A 90 -3.89 1.44 0.16
CA MET A 90 -3.02 2.29 0.97
C MET A 90 -3.78 3.51 1.51
N GLY A 91 -3.23 4.06 2.59
CA GLY A 91 -3.69 5.35 3.14
C GLY A 91 -2.51 6.21 3.53
N PHE A 92 -2.69 7.51 3.51
CA PHE A 92 -1.64 8.46 3.90
C PHE A 92 -2.24 9.81 4.31
N LYS A 93 -1.46 10.56 5.08
CA LYS A 93 -1.80 11.95 5.45
C LYS A 93 -1.27 12.92 4.41
N ILE A 94 -1.98 14.01 4.22
CA ILE A 94 -1.56 15.11 3.35
C ILE A 94 -1.50 16.43 4.14
N GLY A 95 -0.85 17.43 3.57
CA GLY A 95 -0.73 18.77 4.15
C GLY A 95 -2.06 19.53 4.15
N ARG A 96 -2.02 20.73 4.73
CA ARG A 96 -3.20 21.61 4.78
C ARG A 96 -3.67 22.00 3.39
N ASN A 97 -4.98 22.00 3.20
CA ASN A 97 -5.62 22.43 1.95
C ASN A 97 -6.96 23.12 2.23
N SER A 98 -7.48 23.78 1.21
CA SER A 98 -8.72 24.54 1.31
C SER A 98 -9.96 23.70 1.62
N LYS A 99 -9.91 22.42 1.29
CA LYS A 99 -11.03 21.48 1.52
C LYS A 99 -10.97 20.80 2.89
N LYS A 100 -9.94 21.07 3.67
CA LYS A 100 -9.71 20.48 5.01
C LYS A 100 -9.64 18.95 5.00
N ILE A 101 -9.23 18.36 3.89
CA ILE A 101 -8.97 16.94 3.75
C ILE A 101 -7.53 16.68 4.20
N ASN A 102 -7.34 15.78 5.15
CA ASN A 102 -6.01 15.49 5.70
C ASN A 102 -5.60 14.02 5.63
N TYR A 103 -6.48 13.15 5.14
CA TYR A 103 -6.20 11.75 4.94
C TYR A 103 -6.82 11.25 3.65
N ILE A 104 -6.05 10.46 2.91
CA ILE A 104 -6.48 9.85 1.64
C ILE A 104 -6.36 8.35 1.76
N ARG A 105 -7.40 7.64 1.35
CA ARG A 105 -7.36 6.17 1.20
C ARG A 105 -7.59 5.82 -0.25
N ILE A 106 -6.75 4.95 -0.78
CA ILE A 106 -6.85 4.46 -2.15
C ILE A 106 -6.82 2.94 -2.10
N ASP A 107 -7.92 2.32 -2.48
CA ASP A 107 -8.06 0.88 -2.55
C ASP A 107 -8.06 0.43 -4.02
N LEU A 108 -7.52 -0.75 -4.28
CA LEU A 108 -7.54 -1.37 -5.60
C LEU A 108 -8.57 -2.49 -5.64
N ASP A 109 -9.53 -2.39 -6.54
CA ASP A 109 -10.39 -3.51 -6.89
C ASP A 109 -9.66 -4.37 -7.94
N ARG A 110 -9.05 -5.44 -7.50
CA ARG A 110 -8.24 -6.31 -8.35
C ARG A 110 -9.05 -7.02 -9.45
N GLY A 111 -10.32 -7.26 -9.19
CA GLY A 111 -11.21 -7.89 -10.17
C GLY A 111 -11.51 -6.99 -11.37
N LYS A 112 -11.58 -5.70 -11.15
CA LYS A 112 -11.88 -4.69 -12.19
C LYS A 112 -10.66 -3.90 -12.63
N ASP A 113 -9.54 -4.04 -11.92
CA ASP A 113 -8.32 -3.22 -12.10
C ASP A 113 -8.59 -1.71 -12.05
N LEU A 114 -9.46 -1.33 -11.12
CA LEU A 114 -9.87 0.06 -10.89
C LEU A 114 -9.62 0.45 -9.44
N TYR A 115 -9.42 1.73 -9.21
CA TYR A 115 -9.19 2.28 -7.87
C TYR A 115 -10.48 2.85 -7.27
N ASN A 116 -10.54 2.80 -5.95
CA ASN A 116 -11.53 3.51 -5.16
C ASN A 116 -10.80 4.54 -4.29
N MET A 117 -11.21 5.79 -4.34
CA MET A 117 -10.59 6.87 -3.57
C MET A 117 -11.54 7.36 -2.49
N GLU A 118 -11.03 7.51 -1.28
CA GLU A 118 -11.74 8.15 -0.18
C GLU A 118 -10.96 9.37 0.31
N PHE A 119 -11.62 10.51 0.33
CA PHE A 119 -11.09 11.76 0.86
C PHE A 119 -11.66 11.95 2.26
N ILE A 120 -10.79 11.93 3.27
CA ILE A 120 -11.17 11.82 4.67
C ILE A 120 -10.68 13.04 5.44
N ARG A 121 -11.53 13.54 6.31
CA ARG A 121 -11.17 14.50 7.35
C ARG A 121 -10.99 13.73 8.64
N MET A 122 -9.75 13.68 9.12
CA MET A 122 -9.38 13.04 10.36
C MET A 122 -9.24 14.12 11.44
N ALA A 123 -10.01 14.02 12.52
CA ALA A 123 -9.94 14.94 13.64
C ALA A 123 -9.78 14.17 14.93
N ARG A 124 -8.88 14.63 15.80
CA ARG A 124 -8.67 14.07 17.13
C ARG A 124 -9.14 15.06 18.16
N LYS A 125 -10.14 14.67 18.92
CA LYS A 125 -10.60 15.47 20.06
C LYS A 125 -9.68 15.25 21.26
N LYS A 126 -9.50 16.29 22.07
CA LYS A 126 -8.70 16.22 23.28
C LYS A 126 -9.27 15.14 24.22
N GLY A 127 -8.43 14.18 24.63
CA GLY A 127 -8.82 13.07 25.51
C GLY A 127 -9.28 11.80 24.81
N GLU A 128 -9.42 11.77 23.48
CA GLU A 128 -9.73 10.56 22.72
C GLU A 128 -8.45 9.81 22.31
N LEU A 129 -8.47 8.48 22.44
CA LEU A 129 -7.34 7.63 22.07
C LEU A 129 -7.23 7.45 20.54
N SER A 130 -8.37 7.47 19.85
CA SER A 130 -8.44 7.26 18.40
C SER A 130 -9.01 8.47 17.69
N PRO A 131 -8.50 8.85 16.51
CA PRO A 131 -9.08 9.94 15.74
C PRO A 131 -10.44 9.56 15.15
N THR A 132 -11.32 10.55 15.03
CA THR A 132 -12.59 10.41 14.32
C THR A 132 -12.37 10.62 12.83
N LEU A 133 -12.86 9.68 12.02
CA LEU A 133 -12.75 9.73 10.55
C LEU A 133 -14.08 10.15 9.95
N LYS A 134 -14.07 11.23 9.17
CA LYS A 134 -15.24 11.65 8.39
C LYS A 134 -14.91 11.56 6.90
N VAL A 135 -15.59 10.68 6.18
CA VAL A 135 -15.47 10.58 4.73
C VAL A 135 -16.15 11.78 4.09
N VAL A 136 -15.37 12.66 3.49
CA VAL A 136 -15.88 13.86 2.81
C VAL A 136 -16.37 13.49 1.42
N LYS A 137 -15.61 12.65 0.71
CA LYS A 137 -15.97 12.19 -0.64
C LYS A 137 -15.43 10.80 -0.87
N LYS A 138 -16.23 9.97 -1.53
CA LYS A 138 -15.85 8.62 -1.95
C LYS A 138 -16.14 8.47 -3.44
N ILE A 139 -15.12 8.01 -4.19
CA ILE A 139 -15.22 7.81 -5.64
C ILE A 139 -14.82 6.38 -5.95
N LYS A 140 -15.66 5.66 -6.67
CA LYS A 140 -15.41 4.28 -7.10
C LYS A 140 -15.13 4.22 -8.59
N GLY A 141 -14.38 3.21 -9.03
CA GLY A 141 -14.14 2.94 -10.43
C GLY A 141 -13.22 3.96 -11.10
N VAL A 142 -12.14 4.34 -10.42
CA VAL A 142 -11.17 5.32 -10.91
C VAL A 142 -10.06 4.61 -11.67
N TYR A 143 -9.78 5.04 -12.89
CA TYR A 143 -8.63 4.58 -13.66
C TYR A 143 -7.31 5.18 -13.13
N ALA A 144 -6.21 4.47 -13.36
CA ALA A 144 -4.89 4.89 -12.88
C ALA A 144 -4.49 6.28 -13.35
N ASP A 145 -4.80 6.63 -14.59
CA ASP A 145 -4.52 7.94 -15.18
C ASP A 145 -5.41 9.07 -14.64
N GLN A 146 -6.49 8.74 -13.96
CA GLN A 146 -7.41 9.71 -13.35
C GLN A 146 -7.07 10.04 -11.91
N LEU A 147 -6.20 9.27 -11.25
CA LEU A 147 -5.87 9.46 -9.83
C LEU A 147 -5.38 10.87 -9.52
N GLN A 148 -4.46 11.39 -10.31
CA GLN A 148 -3.91 12.75 -10.12
C GLN A 148 -4.98 13.82 -10.30
N LYS A 149 -5.77 13.71 -11.35
CA LYS A 149 -6.86 14.66 -11.65
C LYS A 149 -7.88 14.75 -10.51
N LEU A 150 -8.34 13.61 -10.03
CA LEU A 150 -9.33 13.55 -8.97
C LEU A 150 -8.75 14.03 -7.63
N PHE A 151 -7.51 13.70 -7.35
CA PHE A 151 -6.82 14.20 -6.17
C PHE A 151 -6.79 15.72 -6.18
N THR A 152 -6.33 16.35 -7.26
CA THR A 152 -6.29 17.80 -7.40
C THR A 152 -7.67 18.43 -7.32
N LYS A 153 -8.67 17.83 -7.98
CA LYS A 153 -10.05 18.33 -7.98
C LYS A 153 -10.66 18.41 -6.58
N TYR A 154 -10.47 17.37 -5.76
CA TYR A 154 -11.12 17.27 -4.45
C TYR A 154 -10.31 17.83 -3.29
N THR A 155 -8.99 17.92 -3.41
CA THR A 155 -8.14 18.53 -2.37
C THR A 155 -7.75 19.96 -2.67
N GLY A 156 -7.79 20.37 -3.93
CA GLY A 156 -7.24 21.64 -4.38
C GLY A 156 -5.72 21.71 -4.43
N MET A 157 -5.04 20.58 -4.21
CA MET A 157 -3.57 20.50 -4.20
C MET A 157 -3.06 19.95 -5.55
N TYR A 158 -2.00 20.57 -6.06
CA TYR A 158 -1.35 20.11 -7.29
C TYR A 158 -0.41 18.93 -7.00
N THR A 159 -0.33 17.98 -7.92
CA THR A 159 0.53 16.80 -7.85
C THR A 159 1.76 16.90 -8.74
N SER A 160 1.77 17.89 -9.64
CA SER A 160 2.89 18.21 -10.53
C SER A 160 2.87 19.68 -10.89
N LEU A 161 4.02 20.17 -11.26
CA LEU A 161 4.16 21.53 -11.78
C LEU A 161 3.69 21.62 -13.23
#